data_07171ab109df27e8c576d126155b9687
#
_entry.id   07171ab109df27e8c576d126155b9687
#
_cell.length_a   1.000
_cell.length_b   1.000
_cell.length_c   1.000
_cell.angle_alpha   90.00
_cell.angle_beta   90.00
_cell.angle_gamma   90.00
#
_symmetry.space_group_name_H-M   'P 1'
#
loop_
_entity.id
_entity.type
_entity.pdbx_description
1 polymer ?
#
loop_
_entity_poly.entity_id
_entity_poly.type
_entity_poly.pdbx_seq_one_letter_code
_entity_poly.pdbx_strand_id
1 'polypeptide(L)'
;MDLKKLYIDGQWVAPLSGQYIDVENPATKEIFATVAAAGADDVAAAAQAAAKAFPAWSAMPLEDRITFMKNLLVQMIRLEPQFVDAVVKELGAPVAFARTNHIGYQFVRTQSYIDLAPELPLVEHLSQSVVYRRPLGVIGCITPWNYPLGQIIQKVVPAL
;
A
#
# COMPACT_ATOMS: atom_id res chain seq x y z
N MET A 1 18.60 -4.15 -16.53
CA MET A 1 17.88 -3.14 -15.74
C MET A 1 16.48 -3.68 -15.44
N ASP A 2 16.05 -3.67 -14.19
CA ASP A 2 14.77 -4.26 -13.80
C ASP A 2 13.64 -3.24 -14.06
N LEU A 3 12.76 -3.55 -15.02
CA LEU A 3 11.68 -2.68 -15.45
C LEU A 3 10.43 -2.92 -14.61
N LYS A 4 10.09 -2.00 -13.72
CA LYS A 4 8.92 -2.10 -12.87
C LYS A 4 7.69 -1.53 -13.58
N LYS A 5 6.62 -2.34 -13.65
CA LYS A 5 5.34 -2.01 -14.29
C LYS A 5 4.33 -1.48 -13.27
N LEU A 6 3.22 -0.92 -13.75
CA LEU A 6 2.03 -0.61 -12.96
C LEU A 6 1.26 -1.91 -12.66
N TYR A 7 0.61 -1.97 -11.50
CA TYR A 7 -0.30 -3.06 -11.16
C TYR A 7 -1.74 -2.54 -11.15
N ILE A 8 -2.53 -2.93 -12.17
CA ILE A 8 -3.90 -2.45 -12.36
C ILE A 8 -4.80 -3.64 -12.70
N ASP A 9 -5.95 -3.75 -12.04
CA ASP A 9 -6.97 -4.82 -12.25
C ASP A 9 -6.36 -6.24 -12.22
N GLY A 10 -5.45 -6.49 -11.27
CA GLY A 10 -4.80 -7.78 -11.11
C GLY A 10 -3.68 -8.09 -12.13
N GLN A 11 -3.27 -7.12 -12.96
CA GLN A 11 -2.30 -7.28 -14.03
C GLN A 11 -1.12 -6.32 -13.91
N TRP A 12 0.08 -6.80 -14.28
CA TRP A 12 1.26 -5.97 -14.45
C TRP A 12 1.29 -5.37 -15.86
N VAL A 13 1.00 -4.08 -15.98
CA VAL A 13 0.86 -3.37 -17.25
C VAL A 13 1.95 -2.31 -17.44
N ALA A 14 2.34 -2.06 -18.68
CA ALA A 14 3.19 -0.92 -19.02
C ALA A 14 2.38 0.39 -18.89
N PRO A 15 3.03 1.54 -18.61
CA PRO A 15 2.35 2.82 -18.63
C PRO A 15 1.86 3.15 -20.05
N LEU A 16 0.66 3.70 -20.19
CA LEU A 16 0.04 4.01 -21.48
C LEU A 16 0.89 4.99 -22.30
N SER A 17 1.60 5.88 -21.63
CA SER A 17 2.55 6.81 -22.28
C SER A 17 3.82 6.14 -22.81
N GLY A 18 4.12 4.91 -22.38
CA GLY A 18 5.40 4.25 -22.62
C GLY A 18 6.59 4.88 -21.88
N GLN A 19 6.34 5.86 -20.98
CA GLN A 19 7.40 6.56 -20.27
C GLN A 19 7.78 5.84 -18.97
N TYR A 20 9.06 5.98 -18.60
CA TYR A 20 9.63 5.41 -17.40
C TYR A 20 10.54 6.42 -16.72
N ILE A 21 10.76 6.23 -15.42
CA ILE A 21 11.61 7.08 -14.56
C ILE A 21 12.75 6.22 -14.05
N ASP A 22 13.96 6.70 -14.20
CA ASP A 22 15.16 6.06 -13.65
C ASP A 22 15.20 6.24 -12.14
N VAL A 23 15.60 5.18 -11.43
CA VAL A 23 15.80 5.19 -9.97
C VAL A 23 17.30 5.16 -9.70
N GLU A 24 17.80 6.28 -9.19
CA GLU A 24 19.19 6.46 -8.81
C GLU A 24 19.42 6.02 -7.37
N ASN A 25 20.51 5.28 -7.14
CA ASN A 25 21.00 5.03 -5.79
C ASN A 25 21.73 6.29 -5.28
N PRO A 26 21.26 6.96 -4.22
CA PRO A 26 21.84 8.20 -3.74
C PRO A 26 23.26 8.07 -3.20
N ALA A 27 23.70 6.86 -2.83
CA ALA A 27 25.04 6.61 -2.32
C ALA A 27 26.08 6.39 -3.44
N THR A 28 25.71 5.66 -4.51
CA THR A 28 26.62 5.31 -5.63
C THR A 28 26.43 6.18 -6.85
N LYS A 29 25.31 6.89 -6.96
CA LYS A 29 24.91 7.67 -8.14
C LYS A 29 24.63 6.83 -9.39
N GLU A 30 24.45 5.54 -9.21
CA GLU A 30 24.15 4.61 -10.30
C GLU A 30 22.63 4.43 -10.45
N ILE A 31 22.18 4.35 -11.70
CA ILE A 31 20.80 3.94 -12.00
C ILE A 31 20.71 2.41 -11.86
N PHE A 32 19.94 1.94 -10.89
CA PHE A 32 19.81 0.50 -10.61
C PHE A 32 18.46 -0.10 -11.01
N ALA A 33 17.43 0.72 -11.20
CA ALA A 33 16.09 0.30 -11.59
C ALA A 33 15.42 1.35 -12.47
N THR A 34 14.30 0.97 -13.10
CA THR A 34 13.46 1.87 -13.88
C THR A 34 12.00 1.56 -13.55
N VAL A 35 11.21 2.57 -13.20
CA VAL A 35 9.80 2.43 -12.82
C VAL A 35 8.88 3.09 -13.84
N ALA A 36 7.70 2.54 -14.02
CA ALA A 36 6.69 3.10 -14.92
C ALA A 36 6.27 4.51 -14.46
N ALA A 37 6.27 5.47 -15.39
CA ALA A 37 5.72 6.82 -15.17
C ALA A 37 4.23 6.81 -15.54
N ALA A 38 3.37 6.61 -14.54
CA ALA A 38 1.91 6.64 -14.74
C ALA A 38 1.44 8.04 -15.13
N GLY A 39 0.62 8.12 -16.18
CA GLY A 39 -0.09 9.33 -16.58
C GLY A 39 -1.51 9.39 -16.02
N ALA A 40 -2.26 10.44 -16.40
CA ALA A 40 -3.64 10.63 -15.97
C ALA A 40 -4.55 9.46 -16.39
N ASP A 41 -4.33 8.89 -17.58
CA ASP A 41 -5.14 7.77 -18.10
C ASP A 41 -4.87 6.48 -17.33
N ASP A 42 -3.62 6.23 -16.90
CA ASP A 42 -3.27 5.10 -16.05
C ASP A 42 -3.94 5.22 -14.67
N VAL A 43 -3.95 6.43 -14.10
CA VAL A 43 -4.63 6.72 -12.83
C VAL A 43 -6.14 6.53 -12.99
N ALA A 44 -6.73 6.99 -14.09
CA ALA A 44 -8.14 6.79 -14.38
C ALA A 44 -8.50 5.29 -14.50
N ALA A 45 -7.67 4.50 -15.18
CA ALA A 45 -7.85 3.07 -15.31
C ALA A 45 -7.75 2.36 -13.93
N ALA A 46 -6.79 2.74 -13.09
CA ALA A 46 -6.64 2.21 -11.73
C ALA A 46 -7.85 2.56 -10.85
N ALA A 47 -8.34 3.81 -10.92
CA ALA A 47 -9.53 4.25 -10.18
C ALA A 47 -10.80 3.50 -10.64
N GLN A 48 -10.97 3.26 -11.94
CA GLN A 48 -12.07 2.47 -12.49
C GLN A 48 -12.01 1.00 -12.04
N ALA A 49 -10.82 0.39 -12.03
CA ALA A 49 -10.63 -0.97 -11.52
C ALA A 49 -11.00 -1.08 -10.04
N ALA A 50 -10.56 -0.11 -9.22
CA ALA A 50 -10.92 -0.05 -7.80
C ALA A 50 -12.43 0.17 -7.61
N ALA A 51 -13.06 1.05 -8.39
CA ALA A 51 -14.51 1.29 -8.34
C ALA A 51 -15.32 0.04 -8.71
N LYS A 52 -14.85 -0.74 -9.68
CA LYS A 52 -15.44 -2.03 -10.06
C LYS A 52 -15.35 -3.07 -8.95
N ALA A 53 -14.24 -3.10 -8.21
CA ALA A 53 -14.03 -4.03 -7.11
C ALA A 53 -14.76 -3.62 -5.81
N PHE A 54 -15.04 -2.34 -5.63
CA PHE A 54 -15.57 -1.77 -4.39
C PHE A 54 -16.87 -2.42 -3.89
N PRO A 55 -17.91 -2.68 -4.73
CA PRO A 55 -19.16 -3.28 -4.24
C PRO A 55 -18.94 -4.63 -3.55
N ALA A 56 -18.13 -5.51 -4.13
CA ALA A 56 -17.83 -6.81 -3.56
C ALA A 56 -16.98 -6.69 -2.28
N TRP A 57 -15.98 -5.80 -2.29
CA TRP A 57 -15.11 -5.56 -1.14
C TRP A 57 -15.90 -4.95 0.03
N SER A 58 -16.74 -3.96 -0.22
CA SER A 58 -17.52 -3.26 0.82
C SER A 58 -18.61 -4.14 1.44
N ALA A 59 -19.10 -5.13 0.70
CA ALA A 59 -20.08 -6.12 1.18
C ALA A 59 -19.43 -7.31 1.91
N MET A 60 -18.10 -7.44 1.84
CA MET A 60 -17.37 -8.55 2.46
C MET A 60 -17.43 -8.44 3.99
N PRO A 61 -17.68 -9.55 4.72
CA PRO A 61 -17.60 -9.57 6.18
C PRO A 61 -16.24 -9.07 6.68
N LEU A 62 -16.25 -8.37 7.82
CA LEU A 62 -15.03 -7.82 8.41
C LEU A 62 -13.98 -8.92 8.67
N GLU A 63 -14.40 -10.09 9.13
CA GLU A 63 -13.51 -11.24 9.42
C GLU A 63 -12.76 -11.72 8.18
N ASP A 64 -13.42 -11.71 7.02
CA ASP A 64 -12.78 -12.07 5.75
C ASP A 64 -11.76 -11.02 5.32
N ARG A 65 -12.09 -9.73 5.46
CA ARG A 65 -11.15 -8.63 5.21
C ARG A 65 -9.94 -8.70 6.13
N ILE A 66 -10.15 -8.97 7.42
CA ILE A 66 -9.07 -9.21 8.39
C ILE A 66 -8.18 -10.38 7.95
N THR A 67 -8.76 -11.44 7.40
CA THR A 67 -8.00 -12.59 6.88
C THR A 67 -7.10 -12.17 5.72
N PHE A 68 -7.58 -11.33 4.79
CA PHE A 68 -6.74 -10.75 3.74
C PHE A 68 -5.60 -9.90 4.31
N MET A 69 -5.87 -9.08 5.34
CA MET A 69 -4.83 -8.26 5.99
C MET A 69 -3.77 -9.12 6.70
N LYS A 70 -4.17 -10.20 7.35
CA LYS A 70 -3.23 -11.17 7.94
C LYS A 70 -2.36 -11.81 6.86
N ASN A 71 -2.94 -12.21 5.74
CA ASN A 71 -2.18 -12.76 4.62
C ASN A 71 -1.21 -11.73 4.01
N LEU A 72 -1.63 -10.47 3.88
CA LEU A 72 -0.74 -9.37 3.47
C LEU A 72 0.45 -9.25 4.42
N LEU A 73 0.21 -9.22 5.73
CA LEU A 73 1.28 -9.13 6.74
C LEU A 73 2.27 -10.31 6.63
N VAL A 74 1.76 -11.54 6.47
CA VAL A 74 2.61 -12.73 6.29
C VAL A 74 3.52 -12.57 5.05
N GLN A 75 2.97 -12.09 3.93
CA GLN A 75 3.77 -11.85 2.72
C GLN A 75 4.79 -10.71 2.92
N MET A 76 4.41 -9.65 3.61
CA MET A 76 5.33 -8.55 3.93
C MET A 76 6.52 -9.04 4.75
N ILE A 77 6.28 -9.86 5.79
CA ILE A 77 7.35 -10.44 6.62
C ILE A 77 8.25 -11.34 5.76
N ARG A 78 7.67 -12.18 4.90
CA ARG A 78 8.43 -13.04 3.99
C ARG A 78 9.34 -12.25 3.04
N LEU A 79 8.89 -11.08 2.62
CA LEU A 79 9.59 -10.20 1.68
C LEU A 79 10.49 -9.17 2.38
N GLU A 80 10.63 -9.22 3.73
CA GLU A 80 11.46 -8.28 4.50
C GLU A 80 12.84 -8.01 3.88
N PRO A 81 13.63 -9.04 3.50
CA PRO A 81 14.97 -8.80 2.94
C PRO A 81 14.94 -7.97 1.65
N GLN A 82 13.91 -8.15 0.82
CA GLN A 82 13.74 -7.40 -0.43
C GLN A 82 13.33 -5.95 -0.17
N PHE A 83 12.45 -5.72 0.81
CA PHE A 83 12.09 -4.38 1.23
C PHE A 83 13.26 -3.61 1.84
N VAL A 84 14.08 -4.28 2.66
CA VAL A 84 15.28 -3.67 3.24
C VAL A 84 16.27 -3.29 2.14
N ASP A 85 16.54 -4.18 1.18
CA ASP A 85 17.42 -3.91 0.05
C ASP A 85 16.91 -2.72 -0.80
N ALA A 86 15.61 -2.67 -1.08
CA ALA A 86 15.00 -1.57 -1.81
C ALA A 86 15.18 -0.23 -1.07
N VAL A 87 14.86 -0.16 0.22
CA VAL A 87 15.01 1.07 1.01
C VAL A 87 16.46 1.53 1.10
N VAL A 88 17.41 0.61 1.23
CA VAL A 88 18.85 0.93 1.22
C VAL A 88 19.27 1.52 -0.12
N LYS A 89 18.82 0.95 -1.24
CA LYS A 89 19.17 1.40 -2.58
C LYS A 89 18.46 2.67 -3.02
N GLU A 90 17.17 2.80 -2.69
CA GLU A 90 16.35 3.92 -3.16
C GLU A 90 16.48 5.17 -2.27
N LEU A 91 16.66 4.98 -0.96
CA LEU A 91 16.69 6.08 0.00
C LEU A 91 18.09 6.34 0.58
N GLY A 92 19.02 5.40 0.44
CA GLY A 92 20.34 5.50 1.07
C GLY A 92 20.32 5.29 2.58
N ALA A 93 19.28 4.66 3.13
CA ALA A 93 19.18 4.42 4.56
C ALA A 93 20.19 3.37 5.03
N PRO A 94 20.82 3.55 6.24
CA PRO A 94 21.66 2.51 6.83
C PRO A 94 20.87 1.21 7.02
N VAL A 95 21.49 0.06 6.72
CA VAL A 95 20.83 -1.27 6.70
C VAL A 95 20.08 -1.56 8.01
N ALA A 96 20.70 -1.31 9.17
CA ALA A 96 20.05 -1.54 10.48
C ALA A 96 18.81 -0.66 10.65
N PHE A 97 18.90 0.62 10.28
CA PHE A 97 17.80 1.56 10.36
C PHE A 97 16.68 1.22 9.35
N ALA A 98 17.04 0.83 8.12
CA ALA A 98 16.08 0.36 7.13
C ALA A 98 15.28 -0.83 7.66
N ARG A 99 15.96 -1.83 8.21
CA ARG A 99 15.33 -3.04 8.75
C ARG A 99 14.37 -2.74 9.90
N THR A 100 14.78 -1.97 10.89
CA THR A 100 13.97 -1.74 12.10
C THR A 100 12.91 -0.68 11.88
N ASN A 101 13.30 0.52 11.39
CA ASN A 101 12.42 1.70 11.36
C ASN A 101 11.60 1.81 10.08
N HIS A 102 12.19 1.50 8.92
CA HIS A 102 11.45 1.57 7.67
C HIS A 102 10.56 0.35 7.45
N ILE A 103 11.02 -0.84 7.81
CA ILE A 103 10.35 -2.10 7.48
C ILE A 103 9.71 -2.75 8.72
N GLY A 104 10.48 -3.14 9.74
CA GLY A 104 9.98 -3.87 10.90
C GLY A 104 8.85 -3.16 11.64
N TYR A 105 8.95 -1.85 11.81
CA TYR A 105 7.89 -1.04 12.42
C TYR A 105 6.57 -1.08 11.63
N GLN A 106 6.62 -1.32 10.32
CA GLN A 106 5.40 -1.42 9.51
C GLN A 106 4.66 -2.75 9.72
N PHE A 107 5.37 -3.81 10.09
CA PHE A 107 4.73 -5.08 10.48
C PHE A 107 3.94 -4.91 11.77
N VAL A 108 4.54 -4.27 12.78
CA VAL A 108 3.85 -3.95 14.05
C VAL A 108 2.62 -3.07 13.80
N ARG A 109 2.77 -2.04 12.96
CA ARG A 109 1.66 -1.15 12.60
C ARG A 109 0.54 -1.88 11.86
N THR A 110 0.86 -2.74 10.90
CA THR A 110 -0.13 -3.55 10.19
C THR A 110 -0.88 -4.46 11.15
N GLN A 111 -0.15 -5.12 12.09
CA GLN A 111 -0.77 -5.94 13.12
C GLN A 111 -1.71 -5.11 14.00
N SER A 112 -1.32 -3.89 14.41
CA SER A 112 -2.18 -3.01 15.22
C SER A 112 -3.48 -2.66 14.52
N TYR A 113 -3.47 -2.41 13.21
CA TYR A 113 -4.72 -2.20 12.45
C TYR A 113 -5.60 -3.45 12.41
N ILE A 114 -5.00 -4.63 12.25
CA ILE A 114 -5.71 -5.91 12.26
C ILE A 114 -6.39 -6.13 13.62
N ASP A 115 -5.68 -5.86 14.72
CA ASP A 115 -6.18 -6.07 16.08
C ASP A 115 -7.28 -5.08 16.45
N LEU A 116 -7.19 -3.83 15.98
CA LEU A 116 -8.17 -2.78 16.26
C LEU A 116 -9.42 -2.83 15.37
N ALA A 117 -9.34 -3.46 14.20
CA ALA A 117 -10.46 -3.48 13.26
C ALA A 117 -11.77 -4.04 13.85
N PRO A 118 -11.77 -5.12 14.66
CA PRO A 118 -13.00 -5.63 15.30
C PRO A 118 -13.60 -4.69 16.34
N GLU A 119 -12.81 -3.78 16.90
CA GLU A 119 -13.25 -2.84 17.93
C GLU A 119 -13.98 -1.62 17.37
N LEU A 120 -13.91 -1.40 16.04
CA LEU A 120 -14.57 -0.28 15.40
C LEU A 120 -16.08 -0.53 15.27
N PRO A 121 -16.94 0.20 15.98
CA PRO A 121 -18.39 0.00 15.87
C PRO A 121 -18.87 0.55 14.52
N LEU A 122 -19.37 -0.32 13.63
CA LEU A 122 -19.95 0.10 12.35
C LEU A 122 -21.35 0.69 12.55
N VAL A 123 -22.03 0.28 13.63
CA VAL A 123 -23.31 0.84 14.07
C VAL A 123 -23.20 1.17 15.55
N GLU A 124 -23.53 2.38 15.91
CA GLU A 124 -23.48 2.86 17.31
C GLU A 124 -24.83 3.45 17.70
N HIS A 125 -25.44 2.89 18.75
CA HIS A 125 -26.71 3.35 19.27
C HIS A 125 -26.45 4.38 20.38
N LEU A 126 -26.88 5.60 20.15
CA LEU A 126 -26.92 6.67 21.13
C LEU A 126 -28.33 6.78 21.72
N SER A 127 -28.52 7.60 22.78
CA SER A 127 -29.80 7.73 23.46
C SER A 127 -30.99 8.15 22.57
N GLN A 128 -30.72 8.94 21.52
CA GLN A 128 -31.74 9.49 20.61
C GLN A 128 -31.39 9.38 19.13
N SER A 129 -30.30 8.66 18.76
CA SER A 129 -29.83 8.52 17.37
C SER A 129 -29.07 7.24 17.19
N VAL A 130 -28.91 6.86 15.91
CA VAL A 130 -28.04 5.75 15.49
C VAL A 130 -27.00 6.30 14.50
N VAL A 131 -25.73 6.02 14.78
CA VAL A 131 -24.62 6.38 13.90
C VAL A 131 -24.23 5.16 13.05
N TYR A 132 -24.26 5.34 11.75
CA TYR A 132 -23.79 4.34 10.80
C TYR A 132 -22.47 4.79 10.18
N ARG A 133 -21.40 3.99 10.33
CA ARG A 133 -20.15 4.20 9.61
C ARG A 133 -20.20 3.42 8.30
N ARG A 134 -20.02 4.12 7.21
CA ARG A 134 -20.05 3.55 5.86
C ARG A 134 -18.71 3.78 5.16
N PRO A 135 -18.27 2.86 4.29
CA PRO A 135 -17.06 3.07 3.50
C PRO A 135 -17.20 4.28 2.58
N LEU A 136 -16.11 5.03 2.43
CA LEU A 136 -16.04 6.22 1.57
C LEU A 136 -16.01 5.88 0.07
N GLY A 137 -15.61 4.66 -0.28
CA GLY A 137 -15.40 4.25 -1.66
C GLY A 137 -13.92 4.14 -2.01
N VAL A 138 -13.57 4.51 -3.24
CA VAL A 138 -12.18 4.48 -3.71
C VAL A 138 -11.35 5.61 -3.09
N ILE A 139 -10.19 5.25 -2.58
CA ILE A 139 -9.26 6.17 -1.90
C ILE A 139 -8.01 6.37 -2.74
N GLY A 140 -7.65 7.62 -2.99
CA GLY A 140 -6.37 8.00 -3.59
C GLY A 140 -5.29 8.15 -2.50
N CYS A 141 -4.28 7.29 -2.51
CA CYS A 141 -3.19 7.32 -1.53
C CYS A 141 -2.00 8.10 -2.10
N ILE A 142 -1.81 9.37 -1.68
CA ILE A 142 -0.65 10.18 -2.05
C ILE A 142 0.43 10.01 -0.98
N THR A 143 1.58 9.46 -1.38
CA THR A 143 2.67 9.12 -0.46
C THR A 143 3.89 10.02 -0.65
N PRO A 144 4.47 10.58 0.42
CA PRO A 144 5.79 11.22 0.37
C PRO A 144 6.91 10.17 0.27
N TRP A 145 8.11 10.64 -0.05
CA TRP A 145 9.27 9.79 -0.38
C TRP A 145 10.06 9.30 0.84
N ASN A 146 9.93 9.93 2.00
CA ASN A 146 10.87 9.78 3.12
C ASN A 146 10.71 8.51 3.97
N TYR A 147 9.54 7.83 3.91
CA TYR A 147 9.26 6.53 4.54
C TYR A 147 8.41 5.67 3.60
N PRO A 148 8.98 5.16 2.49
CA PRO A 148 8.20 4.62 1.37
C PRO A 148 7.15 3.58 1.80
N LEU A 149 7.56 2.47 2.41
CA LEU A 149 6.62 1.44 2.86
C LEU A 149 5.67 1.96 3.96
N GLY A 150 6.21 2.76 4.90
CA GLY A 150 5.41 3.31 6.00
C GLY A 150 4.25 4.17 5.52
N GLN A 151 4.48 4.99 4.50
CA GLN A 151 3.46 5.87 3.94
C GLN A 151 2.37 5.09 3.18
N ILE A 152 2.74 3.97 2.56
CA ILE A 152 1.78 3.06 1.93
C ILE A 152 0.93 2.39 3.00
N ILE A 153 1.54 1.76 4.00
CA ILE A 153 0.86 1.00 5.04
C ILE A 153 -0.11 1.88 5.84
N GLN A 154 0.29 3.11 6.19
CA GLN A 154 -0.56 4.06 6.92
C GLN A 154 -1.84 4.48 6.19
N LYS A 155 -1.89 4.30 4.89
CA LYS A 155 -3.03 4.71 4.06
C LYS A 155 -3.81 3.52 3.52
N VAL A 156 -3.10 2.52 3.00
CA VAL A 156 -3.73 1.36 2.35
C VAL A 156 -4.38 0.44 3.36
N VAL A 157 -3.69 0.06 4.44
CA VAL A 157 -4.23 -0.91 5.41
C VAL A 157 -5.49 -0.41 6.11
N PRO A 158 -5.56 0.84 6.64
CA PRO A 158 -6.81 1.32 7.26
C PRO A 158 -7.92 1.65 6.23
N ALA A 159 -7.60 1.75 4.94
CA ALA A 159 -8.61 1.96 3.89
C ALA A 159 -9.29 0.65 3.43
N LEU A 160 -8.66 -0.49 3.69
CA LEU A 160 -9.14 -1.83 3.34
C LEU A 160 -9.90 -2.48 4.49
#